data_d8c915d181d36f6f8da2f2d87fe949d3
#
_entry.id   d8c915d181d36f6f8da2f2d87fe949d3
#
_cell.length_a   1.000
_cell.length_b   1.000
_cell.length_c   1.000
_cell.angle_alpha   90.00
_cell.angle_beta   90.00
_cell.angle_gamma   90.00
#
_symmetry.space_group_name_H-M   'P 1'
#
loop_
_entity.id
_entity.type
_entity.pdbx_description
1 polymer ?
#
loop_
_entity_poly.entity_id
_entity_poly.type
_entity_poly.pdbx_seq_one_letter_code
_entity_poly.pdbx_strand_id
1 'polypeptide(L)'
;MAQKLWEKNVRVNEEIDRFTVGRDREMDFYLAKHDVLGSMAHITMLESIGLLTAGELEMLLAELKNIYASAEKGEFVIEDGIEDVHSQVELMLTRKLGDVGKKIHSGRSRNDQVLVDLKLFTRAELKEVAEEVEQLFHVLISQSNTYK
;
A
#
# COMPACT_ATOMS: atom_id res chain seq x y z
N MET A 1 16.14 13.59 8.59
CA MET A 1 15.61 12.43 9.34
C MET A 1 14.11 12.45 9.18
N ALA A 2 13.51 11.37 8.73
CA ALA A 2 12.06 11.27 8.64
C ALA A 2 11.49 11.27 10.07
N GLN A 3 10.57 12.17 10.35
CA GLN A 3 9.94 12.30 11.66
C GLN A 3 8.69 11.42 11.65
N LYS A 4 8.58 10.45 12.58
CA LYS A 4 7.37 9.64 12.72
C LYS A 4 6.19 10.55 13.07
N LEU A 5 5.02 10.33 12.50
CA LEU A 5 3.81 11.15 12.67
C LEU A 5 3.42 11.38 14.15
N TRP A 6 3.81 10.47 15.04
CA TRP A 6 3.53 10.52 16.48
C TRP A 6 4.77 10.86 17.33
N GLU A 7 5.92 11.15 16.71
CA GLU A 7 7.18 11.42 17.40
C GLU A 7 7.15 12.77 18.11
N LYS A 8 7.19 12.74 19.43
CA LYS A 8 7.24 13.93 20.30
C LYS A 8 8.69 14.32 20.62
N ASN A 9 9.59 14.40 19.66
CA ASN A 9 11.00 14.80 19.85
C ASN A 9 11.79 13.93 20.86
N VAL A 10 11.38 12.70 21.11
CA VAL A 10 12.08 11.75 21.94
C VAL A 10 12.70 10.69 21.02
N ARG A 11 14.02 10.50 21.10
CA ARG A 11 14.69 9.40 20.38
C ARG A 11 14.10 8.07 20.86
N VAL A 12 13.48 7.35 19.93
CA VAL A 12 13.04 5.98 20.20
C VAL A 12 14.28 5.11 20.37
N ASN A 13 14.29 4.24 21.39
CA ASN A 13 15.35 3.26 21.56
C ASN A 13 15.29 2.27 20.38
N GLU A 14 16.43 2.06 19.71
CA GLU A 14 16.54 1.19 18.53
C GLU A 14 16.08 -0.25 18.81
N GLU A 15 16.29 -0.76 20.02
CA GLU A 15 15.80 -2.09 20.41
C GLU A 15 14.28 -2.15 20.50
N ILE A 16 13.65 -1.07 21.00
CA ILE A 16 12.18 -0.98 21.04
C ILE A 16 11.62 -0.85 19.64
N ASP A 17 12.23 -0.02 18.78
CA ASP A 17 11.83 0.13 17.37
C ASP A 17 11.93 -1.22 16.65
N ARG A 18 13.03 -1.94 16.80
CA ARG A 18 13.24 -3.26 16.23
C ARG A 18 12.23 -4.29 16.73
N PHE A 19 11.86 -4.23 18.00
CA PHE A 19 10.87 -5.15 18.58
C PHE A 19 9.45 -4.85 18.10
N THR A 20 9.08 -3.56 17.97
CA THR A 20 7.73 -3.15 17.60
C THR A 20 7.46 -3.23 16.09
N VAL A 21 8.46 -2.87 15.28
CA VAL A 21 8.34 -2.90 13.80
C VAL A 21 8.63 -4.30 13.23
N GLY A 22 9.57 -5.03 13.88
CA GLY A 22 9.90 -6.39 13.45
C GLY A 22 10.30 -6.48 11.97
N ARG A 23 9.56 -7.27 11.20
CA ARG A 23 9.72 -7.45 9.75
C ARG A 23 8.63 -6.75 8.93
N ASP A 24 7.87 -5.85 9.52
CA ASP A 24 6.73 -5.21 8.86
C ASP A 24 7.16 -4.51 7.57
N ARG A 25 8.29 -3.80 7.55
CA ARG A 25 8.80 -3.14 6.34
C ARG A 25 9.04 -4.09 5.17
N GLU A 26 9.49 -5.33 5.45
CA GLU A 26 9.72 -6.35 4.41
C GLU A 26 8.39 -6.92 3.90
N MET A 27 7.43 -7.13 4.80
CA MET A 27 6.13 -7.71 4.46
C MET A 27 5.19 -6.69 3.83
N ASP A 28 5.16 -5.48 4.32
CA ASP A 28 4.32 -4.39 3.84
C ASP A 28 4.64 -3.98 2.40
N PHE A 29 5.86 -4.26 1.93
CA PHE A 29 6.20 -4.06 0.52
C PHE A 29 5.20 -4.74 -0.42
N TYR A 30 4.75 -5.94 -0.09
CA TYR A 30 3.75 -6.68 -0.88
C TYR A 30 2.37 -6.04 -0.86
N LEU A 31 2.09 -5.22 0.15
CA LEU A 31 0.82 -4.51 0.30
C LEU A 31 0.80 -3.15 -0.41
N ALA A 32 1.94 -2.61 -0.83
CA ALA A 32 2.07 -1.22 -1.31
C ALA A 32 1.08 -0.87 -2.43
N LYS A 33 0.94 -1.70 -3.47
CA LYS A 33 -0.03 -1.46 -4.55
C LYS A 33 -1.48 -1.48 -4.06
N HIS A 34 -1.78 -2.29 -3.05
CA HIS A 34 -3.12 -2.45 -2.49
C HIS A 34 -3.49 -1.30 -1.56
N ASP A 35 -2.55 -0.80 -0.75
CA ASP A 35 -2.72 0.41 0.05
C ASP A 35 -3.01 1.62 -0.82
N VAL A 36 -2.26 1.78 -1.92
CA VAL A 36 -2.49 2.87 -2.87
C VAL A 36 -3.89 2.79 -3.49
N LEU A 37 -4.35 1.60 -3.88
CA LEU A 37 -5.71 1.41 -4.41
C LEU A 37 -6.79 1.74 -3.37
N GLY A 38 -6.64 1.24 -2.15
CA GLY A 38 -7.52 1.56 -1.03
C GLY A 38 -7.54 3.06 -0.73
N SER A 39 -6.38 3.70 -0.78
CA SER A 39 -6.23 5.13 -0.58
C SER A 39 -6.88 5.96 -1.69
N MET A 40 -6.79 5.56 -2.97
CA MET A 40 -7.50 6.21 -4.07
C MET A 40 -9.03 6.18 -3.87
N ALA A 41 -9.56 5.03 -3.46
CA ALA A 41 -11.00 4.90 -3.15
C ALA A 41 -11.41 5.79 -1.97
N HIS A 42 -10.57 5.83 -0.93
CA HIS A 42 -10.82 6.63 0.26
C HIS A 42 -10.86 8.13 -0.04
N ILE A 43 -9.88 8.67 -0.76
CA ILE A 43 -9.87 10.11 -1.11
C ILE A 43 -11.01 10.49 -2.05
N THR A 44 -11.45 9.58 -2.91
CA THR A 44 -12.64 9.79 -3.75
C THR A 44 -13.89 9.91 -2.87
N MET A 45 -14.01 9.09 -1.84
CA MET A 45 -15.08 9.21 -0.86
C MET A 45 -14.96 10.53 -0.08
N LEU A 46 -13.77 10.94 0.36
CA LEU A 46 -13.57 12.19 1.08
C LEU A 46 -14.02 13.42 0.27
N GLU A 47 -13.76 13.44 -1.02
CA GLU A 47 -14.27 14.49 -1.91
C GLU A 47 -15.80 14.46 -2.00
N SER A 48 -16.41 13.28 -2.18
CA SER A 48 -17.87 13.15 -2.29
C SER A 48 -18.65 13.63 -1.06
N ILE A 49 -17.99 13.66 0.11
CA ILE A 49 -18.58 14.18 1.36
C ILE A 49 -18.08 15.60 1.71
N GLY A 50 -17.32 16.23 0.83
CA GLY A 50 -16.89 17.62 0.97
C GLY A 50 -15.69 17.85 1.90
N LEU A 51 -14.94 16.81 2.28
CA LEU A 51 -13.69 16.93 3.06
C LEU A 51 -12.46 17.21 2.17
N LEU A 52 -12.56 16.94 0.89
CA LEU A 52 -11.61 17.34 -0.14
C LEU A 52 -12.32 18.17 -1.21
N THR A 53 -11.62 19.11 -1.80
CA THR A 53 -12.06 19.76 -3.03
C THR A 53 -11.73 18.90 -4.23
N ALA A 54 -12.42 19.12 -5.36
CA ALA A 54 -12.13 18.42 -6.63
C ALA A 54 -10.67 18.61 -7.08
N GLY A 55 -10.09 19.80 -6.90
CA GLY A 55 -8.70 20.06 -7.23
C GLY A 55 -7.71 19.30 -6.33
N GLU A 56 -7.99 19.18 -5.03
CA GLU A 56 -7.18 18.37 -4.10
C GLU A 56 -7.27 16.87 -4.44
N LEU A 57 -8.44 16.38 -4.79
CA LEU A 57 -8.64 15.01 -5.26
C LEU A 57 -7.80 14.72 -6.51
N GLU A 58 -7.84 15.61 -7.51
CA GLU A 58 -7.06 15.45 -8.75
C GLU A 58 -5.55 15.37 -8.47
N MET A 59 -5.03 16.27 -7.62
CA MET A 59 -3.60 16.26 -7.23
C MET A 59 -3.22 14.96 -6.50
N LEU A 60 -4.03 14.52 -5.54
CA LEU A 60 -3.79 13.30 -4.79
C LEU A 60 -3.86 12.06 -5.68
N LEU A 61 -4.86 11.95 -6.56
CA LEU A 61 -4.98 10.83 -7.50
C LEU A 61 -3.81 10.76 -8.47
N ALA A 62 -3.33 11.91 -8.97
CA ALA A 62 -2.17 11.95 -9.86
C ALA A 62 -0.91 11.39 -9.17
N GLU A 63 -0.66 11.79 -7.93
CA GLU A 63 0.52 11.32 -7.21
C GLU A 63 0.37 9.88 -6.74
N LEU A 64 -0.80 9.45 -6.29
CA LEU A 64 -1.06 8.04 -5.95
C LEU A 64 -0.85 7.12 -7.17
N LYS A 65 -1.21 7.54 -8.38
CA LYS A 65 -0.92 6.77 -9.60
C LYS A 65 0.59 6.63 -9.84
N ASN A 66 1.38 7.65 -9.56
CA ASN A 66 2.85 7.58 -9.65
C ASN A 66 3.41 6.59 -8.63
N ILE A 67 2.92 6.62 -7.38
CA ILE A 67 3.32 5.70 -6.33
C ILE A 67 2.92 4.27 -6.69
N TYR A 68 1.72 4.07 -7.22
CA TYR A 68 1.25 2.76 -7.71
C TYR A 68 2.17 2.20 -8.79
N ALA A 69 2.51 3.01 -9.80
CA ALA A 69 3.40 2.60 -10.87
C ALA A 69 4.81 2.26 -10.37
N SER A 70 5.32 2.97 -9.35
CA SER A 70 6.58 2.63 -8.67
C SER A 70 6.49 1.29 -7.94
N ALA A 71 5.37 1.04 -7.24
CA ALA A 71 5.14 -0.24 -6.57
C ALA A 71 5.03 -1.42 -7.55
N GLU A 72 4.35 -1.25 -8.69
CA GLU A 72 4.27 -2.28 -9.73
C GLU A 72 5.63 -2.64 -10.33
N LYS A 73 6.53 -1.67 -10.44
CA LYS A 73 7.90 -1.89 -10.95
C LYS A 73 8.86 -2.45 -9.90
N GLY A 74 8.43 -2.61 -8.66
CA GLY A 74 9.29 -3.01 -7.55
C GLY A 74 10.27 -1.92 -7.09
N GLU A 75 10.00 -0.66 -7.43
CA GLU A 75 10.83 0.51 -7.10
C GLU A 75 10.37 1.22 -5.81
N PHE A 76 9.22 0.83 -5.25
CA PHE A 76 8.72 1.37 -3.99
C PHE A 76 9.58 0.90 -2.82
N VAL A 77 9.97 1.81 -1.95
CA VAL A 77 10.80 1.52 -0.79
C VAL A 77 10.20 2.17 0.45
N ILE A 78 10.14 1.44 1.55
CA ILE A 78 9.85 1.99 2.87
C ILE A 78 11.17 2.48 3.46
N GLU A 79 11.30 3.79 3.65
CA GLU A 79 12.53 4.44 4.10
C GLU A 79 12.86 4.05 5.54
N ASP A 80 14.15 4.07 5.88
CA ASP A 80 14.59 3.88 7.25
C ASP A 80 13.97 4.90 8.19
N GLY A 81 13.43 4.41 9.32
CA GLY A 81 12.71 5.24 10.29
C GLY A 81 11.21 5.38 10.00
N ILE A 82 10.72 4.86 8.86
CA ILE A 82 9.29 4.72 8.57
C ILE A 82 8.83 3.34 9.04
N GLU A 83 7.68 3.28 9.66
CA GLU A 83 7.17 2.08 10.34
C GLU A 83 6.56 1.08 9.35
N ASP A 84 5.73 1.59 8.43
CA ASP A 84 4.87 0.79 7.57
C ASP A 84 4.61 1.46 6.21
N VAL A 85 3.94 0.72 5.31
CA VAL A 85 3.55 1.18 3.97
C VAL A 85 2.67 2.43 4.02
N HIS A 86 1.74 2.51 4.96
CA HIS A 86 0.79 3.62 5.08
C HIS A 86 1.51 4.93 5.38
N SER A 87 2.44 4.89 6.34
CA SER A 87 3.30 6.03 6.69
C SER A 87 4.20 6.45 5.53
N GLN A 88 4.71 5.49 4.76
CA GLN A 88 5.53 5.80 3.58
C GLN A 88 4.71 6.50 2.50
N VAL A 89 3.52 6.02 2.18
CA VAL A 89 2.62 6.64 1.20
C VAL A 89 2.23 8.06 1.64
N GLU A 90 1.83 8.25 2.90
CA GLU A 90 1.51 9.57 3.44
C GLU A 90 2.71 10.52 3.39
N LEU A 91 3.91 10.03 3.73
CA LEU A 91 5.15 10.82 3.65
C LEU A 91 5.44 11.28 2.20
N MET A 92 5.32 10.39 1.22
CA MET A 92 5.53 10.72 -0.19
C MET A 92 4.55 11.79 -0.66
N LEU A 93 3.26 11.62 -0.33
CA LEU A 93 2.22 12.61 -0.64
C LEU A 93 2.49 13.94 0.05
N THR A 94 2.86 13.92 1.33
CA THR A 94 3.13 15.15 2.10
C THR A 94 4.36 15.89 1.56
N ARG A 95 5.42 15.19 1.16
CA ARG A 95 6.60 15.81 0.53
C ARG A 95 6.26 16.49 -0.79
N LYS A 96 5.34 15.92 -1.56
CA LYS A 96 4.95 16.41 -2.88
C LYS A 96 3.88 17.50 -2.84
N LEU A 97 2.88 17.33 -1.97
CA LEU A 97 1.65 18.10 -1.95
C LEU A 97 1.45 18.92 -0.66
N GLY A 98 2.39 18.84 0.28
CA GLY A 98 2.30 19.58 1.55
C GLY A 98 1.09 19.10 2.39
N ASP A 99 0.33 20.05 2.93
CA ASP A 99 -0.81 19.75 3.81
C ASP A 99 -1.94 19.01 3.12
N VAL A 100 -2.07 19.10 1.80
CA VAL A 100 -3.04 18.30 1.03
C VAL A 100 -2.73 16.81 1.14
N GLY A 101 -1.44 16.44 1.12
CA GLY A 101 -1.01 15.04 1.28
C GLY A 101 -1.42 14.43 2.62
N LYS A 102 -1.42 15.21 3.69
CA LYS A 102 -1.82 14.75 5.03
C LYS A 102 -3.31 14.41 5.14
N LYS A 103 -4.15 14.97 4.30
CA LYS A 103 -5.60 14.74 4.31
C LYS A 103 -5.98 13.30 3.99
N ILE A 104 -5.09 12.52 3.37
CA ILE A 104 -5.33 11.11 3.04
C ILE A 104 -5.73 10.26 4.25
N HIS A 105 -5.26 10.63 5.45
CA HIS A 105 -5.55 9.89 6.69
C HIS A 105 -6.87 10.30 7.36
N SER A 106 -7.59 11.29 6.82
CA SER A 106 -8.81 11.83 7.44
C SER A 106 -9.90 10.76 7.55
N GLY A 107 -10.44 10.58 8.74
CA GLY A 107 -11.62 9.73 8.99
C GLY A 107 -11.38 8.21 8.90
N ARG A 108 -10.13 7.73 8.90
CA ARG A 108 -9.81 6.29 8.93
C ARG A 108 -8.70 5.98 9.94
N SER A 109 -8.60 4.73 10.34
CA SER A 109 -7.49 4.22 11.14
C SER A 109 -6.57 3.31 10.30
N ARG A 110 -5.37 3.01 10.82
CA ARG A 110 -4.49 2.01 10.21
C ARG A 110 -5.14 0.63 10.12
N ASN A 111 -5.95 0.26 11.09
CA ASN A 111 -6.68 -1.01 11.06
C ASN A 111 -7.61 -1.12 9.85
N ASP A 112 -8.28 -0.02 9.47
CA ASP A 112 -9.11 0.01 8.27
C ASP A 112 -8.28 -0.19 7.01
N GLN A 113 -7.11 0.47 6.91
CA GLN A 113 -6.18 0.36 5.80
C GLN A 113 -5.66 -1.07 5.66
N VAL A 114 -5.02 -1.60 6.70
CA VAL A 114 -4.44 -2.95 6.71
C VAL A 114 -5.46 -4.02 6.32
N LEU A 115 -6.70 -3.94 6.83
CA LEU A 115 -7.74 -4.91 6.50
C LEU A 115 -8.18 -4.84 5.04
N VAL A 116 -8.26 -3.65 4.45
CA VAL A 116 -8.54 -3.50 3.01
C VAL A 116 -7.39 -4.06 2.18
N ASP A 117 -6.16 -3.73 2.53
CA ASP A 117 -4.97 -4.16 1.80
C ASP A 117 -4.83 -5.67 1.81
N LEU A 118 -4.98 -6.30 2.98
CA LEU A 118 -4.95 -7.76 3.11
C LEU A 118 -6.04 -8.44 2.29
N LYS A 119 -7.26 -7.87 2.24
CA LYS A 119 -8.35 -8.43 1.43
C LYS A 119 -8.06 -8.29 -0.07
N LEU A 120 -7.52 -7.15 -0.51
CA LEU A 120 -7.16 -6.92 -1.90
C LEU A 120 -5.99 -7.82 -2.32
N PHE A 121 -4.96 -7.90 -1.50
CA PHE A 121 -3.81 -8.79 -1.67
C PHE A 121 -4.26 -10.25 -1.77
N THR A 122 -4.95 -10.76 -0.75
CA THR A 122 -5.40 -12.15 -0.73
C THR A 122 -6.25 -12.49 -1.94
N ARG A 123 -7.12 -11.57 -2.37
CA ARG A 123 -7.94 -11.80 -3.58
C ARG A 123 -7.08 -11.87 -4.85
N ALA A 124 -6.04 -11.04 -4.96
CA ALA A 124 -5.14 -11.06 -6.10
C ALA A 124 -4.34 -12.36 -6.16
N GLU A 125 -3.72 -12.76 -5.04
CA GLU A 125 -2.92 -13.98 -4.94
C GLU A 125 -3.76 -15.26 -5.17
N LEU A 126 -4.97 -15.32 -4.64
CA LEU A 126 -5.86 -16.46 -4.89
C LEU A 126 -6.25 -16.59 -6.35
N LYS A 127 -6.39 -15.49 -7.08
CA LYS A 127 -6.63 -15.55 -8.52
C LYS A 127 -5.44 -16.10 -9.27
N GLU A 128 -4.24 -15.63 -8.95
CA GLU A 128 -2.99 -16.10 -9.55
C GLU A 128 -2.80 -17.61 -9.31
N VAL A 129 -2.97 -18.07 -8.08
CA VAL A 129 -2.92 -19.51 -7.75
C VAL A 129 -3.96 -20.32 -8.56
N ALA A 130 -5.17 -19.81 -8.72
CA ALA A 130 -6.20 -20.49 -9.50
C ALA A 130 -5.81 -20.62 -10.99
N GLU A 131 -5.25 -19.55 -11.57
CA GLU A 131 -4.76 -19.53 -12.95
C GLU A 131 -3.58 -20.50 -13.15
N GLU A 132 -2.65 -20.55 -12.20
CA GLU A 132 -1.52 -21.48 -12.24
C GLU A 132 -1.98 -22.93 -12.14
N VAL A 133 -2.95 -23.24 -11.30
CA VAL A 133 -3.55 -24.58 -11.19
C VAL A 133 -4.24 -24.98 -12.50
N GLU A 134 -4.96 -24.06 -13.13
CA GLU A 134 -5.60 -24.31 -14.44
C GLU A 134 -4.55 -24.58 -15.53
N GLN A 135 -3.47 -23.81 -15.56
CA GLN A 135 -2.35 -24.03 -16.49
C GLN A 135 -1.71 -25.41 -16.28
N LEU A 136 -1.42 -25.79 -15.03
CA LEU A 136 -0.88 -27.12 -14.71
C LEU A 136 -1.82 -28.23 -15.19
N PHE A 137 -3.12 -28.09 -14.95
CA PHE A 137 -4.13 -29.05 -15.42
C PHE A 137 -4.10 -29.23 -16.94
N HIS A 138 -4.04 -28.13 -17.69
CA HIS A 138 -3.97 -28.19 -19.15
C HIS A 138 -2.69 -28.85 -19.65
N VAL A 139 -1.54 -28.57 -19.02
CA VAL A 139 -0.26 -29.22 -19.35
C VAL A 139 -0.36 -30.76 -19.13
N LEU A 140 -0.91 -31.20 -18.01
CA LEU A 140 -1.07 -32.64 -17.70
C LEU A 140 -2.00 -33.34 -18.69
N ILE A 141 -3.11 -32.71 -19.08
CA ILE A 141 -4.02 -33.25 -20.10
C ILE A 141 -3.31 -33.35 -21.46
N SER A 142 -2.57 -32.32 -21.86
CA SER A 142 -1.80 -32.31 -23.11
C SER A 142 -0.78 -33.45 -23.12
N GLN A 143 -0.01 -33.63 -22.05
CA GLN A 143 0.97 -34.72 -21.94
C GLN A 143 0.30 -36.11 -21.97
N SER A 144 -0.79 -36.29 -21.25
CA SER A 144 -1.57 -37.51 -21.29
C SER A 144 -2.03 -37.91 -22.71
N ASN A 145 -2.39 -36.93 -23.53
CA ASN A 145 -2.80 -37.16 -24.90
C ASN A 145 -1.61 -37.49 -25.81
N THR A 146 -0.43 -36.94 -25.52
CA THR A 146 0.79 -37.16 -26.32
C THR A 146 1.43 -38.51 -26.08
N TYR A 147 1.35 -39.02 -24.84
CA TYR A 147 2.04 -40.26 -24.42
C TYR A 147 1.06 -41.43 -24.14
N LYS A 148 -0.07 -41.48 -24.82
CA LYS A 148 -1.00 -42.60 -24.81
C LYS A 148 -0.44 -43.83 -25.51
#